data_e5e6547ba0efff52c285fdb2fc141cbb
#
_entry.id   e5e6547ba0efff52c285fdb2fc141cbb
#
_cell.length_a   1.000
_cell.length_b   1.000
_cell.length_c   1.000
_cell.angle_alpha   90.00
_cell.angle_beta   90.00
_cell.angle_gamma   90.00
#
_symmetry.space_group_name_H-M   'P 1'
#
loop_
_entity.id
_entity.type
_entity.pdbx_description
1 polymer ?
#
loop_
_entity_poly.entity_id
_entity_poly.type
_entity_poly.pdbx_seq_one_letter_code
_entity_poly.pdbx_strand_id
1 'polypeptide(L)'
;VSVGTTGESATVGVKEHLKIIGHTIKYASQRIPIIAGTGANSTSEAIELTKEAKNLGADACLLVTPYYNKPTQEGLFQHFKSIAENVGIDQLLYNVPGRTAVNMSPDTTARLAEIDNIIGIKDATGDLLVIKELVEKCPEDFLLLTGDDATAVDFLISGGHGGISV
;
A
#
# COMPACT_ATOMS: atom_id res chain seq x y z
N VAL A 1 -1.20 7.89 7.75
CA VAL A 1 -1.94 6.68 7.32
C VAL A 1 -3.00 6.36 8.36
N SER A 2 -4.26 6.15 7.93
CA SER A 2 -5.38 5.75 8.79
C SER A 2 -5.72 4.29 8.56
N VAL A 3 -5.88 3.52 9.64
CA VAL A 3 -6.23 2.08 9.62
C VAL A 3 -5.32 1.25 8.70
N GLY A 4 -4.01 1.51 8.76
CA GLY A 4 -3.04 0.60 8.17
C GLY A 4 -3.07 -0.78 8.85
N THR A 5 -2.42 -1.78 8.28
CA THR A 5 -2.49 -3.17 8.76
C THR A 5 -2.02 -3.32 10.21
N THR A 6 -0.96 -2.60 10.62
CA THR A 6 -0.51 -2.54 12.02
C THR A 6 -1.50 -1.74 12.91
N GLY A 7 -2.33 -0.86 12.32
CA GLY A 7 -3.46 -0.20 12.97
C GLY A 7 -4.69 -1.11 13.14
N GLU A 8 -4.47 -2.43 13.21
CA GLU A 8 -5.47 -3.45 13.52
C GLU A 8 -6.64 -3.56 12.52
N SER A 9 -6.41 -3.15 11.25
CA SER A 9 -7.45 -3.19 10.20
C SER A 9 -8.11 -4.58 10.05
N ALA A 10 -7.35 -5.66 10.24
CA ALA A 10 -7.85 -7.02 10.11
C ALA A 10 -8.82 -7.45 11.23
N THR A 11 -8.86 -6.73 12.36
CA THR A 11 -9.70 -7.06 13.52
C THR A 11 -10.83 -6.06 13.74
N VAL A 12 -10.84 -4.98 12.98
CA VAL A 12 -11.89 -3.94 13.03
C VAL A 12 -12.96 -4.26 11.99
N GLY A 13 -14.23 -4.26 12.39
CA GLY A 13 -15.33 -4.50 11.46
C GLY A 13 -15.44 -3.40 10.38
N VAL A 14 -15.82 -3.76 9.16
CA VAL A 14 -15.83 -2.87 7.98
C VAL A 14 -16.49 -1.50 8.26
N LYS A 15 -17.64 -1.48 8.93
CA LYS A 15 -18.35 -0.23 9.25
C LYS A 15 -17.54 0.68 10.18
N GLU A 16 -16.87 0.10 11.17
CA GLU A 16 -16.03 0.83 12.10
C GLU A 16 -14.74 1.30 11.43
N HIS A 17 -14.14 0.47 10.60
CA HIS A 17 -12.99 0.80 9.76
C HIS A 17 -13.24 2.08 8.95
N LEU A 18 -14.32 2.11 8.17
CA LEU A 18 -14.71 3.27 7.37
C LEU A 18 -15.04 4.50 8.24
N LYS A 19 -15.66 4.29 9.41
CA LYS A 19 -15.92 5.37 10.36
C LYS A 19 -14.63 6.00 10.89
N ILE A 20 -13.61 5.20 11.20
CA ILE A 20 -12.30 5.69 11.66
C ILE A 20 -11.64 6.51 10.54
N ILE A 21 -11.64 6.02 9.30
CA ILE A 21 -11.10 6.75 8.14
C ILE A 21 -11.82 8.11 8.00
N GLY A 22 -13.16 8.12 7.98
CA GLY A 22 -13.94 9.34 7.84
C GLY A 22 -13.70 10.34 8.98
N HIS A 23 -13.56 9.87 10.22
CA HIS A 23 -13.20 10.74 11.35
C HIS A 23 -11.79 11.31 11.22
N THR A 24 -10.82 10.50 10.76
CA THR A 24 -9.44 10.96 10.53
C THR A 24 -9.40 12.05 9.48
N ILE A 25 -10.08 11.86 8.34
CA ILE A 25 -10.18 12.85 7.26
C ILE A 25 -10.81 14.15 7.77
N LYS A 26 -11.94 14.04 8.46
CA LYS A 26 -12.63 15.20 9.04
C LYS A 26 -11.76 15.95 10.03
N TYR A 27 -11.05 15.25 10.92
CA TYR A 27 -10.17 15.86 11.92
C TYR A 27 -8.93 16.51 11.29
N ALA A 28 -8.35 15.88 10.26
CA ALA A 28 -7.23 16.43 9.50
C ALA A 28 -7.62 17.75 8.82
N SER A 29 -8.88 17.88 8.36
CA SER A 29 -9.42 19.10 7.77
C SER A 29 -8.51 19.68 6.68
N GLN A 30 -8.03 18.83 5.77
CA GLN A 30 -7.14 19.16 4.65
C GLN A 30 -5.78 19.77 5.05
N ARG A 31 -5.40 19.76 6.32
CA ARG A 31 -4.09 20.25 6.78
C ARG A 31 -2.92 19.34 6.37
N ILE A 32 -3.20 18.07 6.20
CA ILE A 32 -2.26 17.02 5.75
C ILE A 32 -3.03 16.01 4.89
N PRO A 33 -2.39 15.37 3.90
CA PRO A 33 -3.02 14.29 3.15
C PRO A 33 -3.28 13.07 4.03
N ILE A 34 -4.37 12.37 3.77
CA ILE A 34 -4.76 11.14 4.47
C ILE A 34 -4.71 9.95 3.51
N ILE A 35 -3.86 8.99 3.85
CA ILE A 35 -3.77 7.71 3.15
C ILE A 35 -4.59 6.69 3.95
N ALA A 36 -5.61 6.10 3.34
CA ALA A 36 -6.47 5.10 3.97
C ALA A 36 -5.93 3.68 3.75
N GLY A 37 -5.77 2.91 4.80
CA GLY A 37 -5.46 1.48 4.67
C GLY A 37 -6.72 0.72 4.25
N THR A 38 -6.77 0.22 3.01
CA THR A 38 -7.95 -0.44 2.43
C THR A 38 -7.64 -1.81 1.81
N GLY A 39 -6.39 -2.27 1.95
CA GLY A 39 -5.98 -3.60 1.47
C GLY A 39 -6.69 -4.72 2.23
N ALA A 40 -7.09 -5.76 1.49
CA ALA A 40 -7.67 -6.99 2.00
C ALA A 40 -7.14 -8.18 1.19
N ASN A 41 -7.32 -9.40 1.69
CA ASN A 41 -6.93 -10.62 0.95
C ASN A 41 -8.00 -11.06 -0.07
N SER A 42 -9.18 -10.45 -0.05
CA SER A 42 -10.23 -10.56 -1.07
C SER A 42 -10.17 -9.33 -1.97
N THR A 43 -10.04 -9.55 -3.29
CA THR A 43 -9.99 -8.45 -4.27
C THR A 43 -11.28 -7.61 -4.27
N SER A 44 -12.44 -8.26 -4.16
CA SER A 44 -13.74 -7.55 -4.11
C SER A 44 -13.87 -6.68 -2.87
N GLU A 45 -13.45 -7.17 -1.70
CA GLU A 45 -13.45 -6.41 -0.46
C GLU A 45 -12.50 -5.21 -0.53
N ALA A 46 -11.28 -5.39 -1.07
CA ALA A 46 -10.34 -4.31 -1.27
C ALA A 46 -10.89 -3.23 -2.21
N ILE A 47 -11.60 -3.60 -3.29
CA ILE A 47 -12.27 -2.67 -4.19
C ILE A 47 -13.36 -1.89 -3.45
N GLU A 48 -14.20 -2.56 -2.67
CA GLU A 48 -15.28 -1.91 -1.91
C GLU A 48 -14.73 -0.92 -0.87
N LEU A 49 -13.76 -1.35 -0.06
CA LEU A 49 -13.10 -0.50 0.94
C LEU A 49 -12.44 0.72 0.30
N THR A 50 -11.75 0.52 -0.83
CA THR A 50 -11.06 1.61 -1.54
C THR A 50 -12.07 2.60 -2.15
N LYS A 51 -13.20 2.13 -2.70
CA LYS A 51 -14.29 2.99 -3.16
C LYS A 51 -14.87 3.85 -2.04
N GLU A 52 -15.16 3.23 -0.90
CA GLU A 52 -15.70 3.95 0.25
C GLU A 52 -14.70 4.95 0.83
N ALA A 53 -13.42 4.61 0.92
CA ALA A 53 -12.38 5.53 1.37
C ALA A 53 -12.26 6.75 0.43
N LYS A 54 -12.33 6.54 -0.89
CA LYS A 54 -12.39 7.62 -1.89
C LYS A 54 -13.62 8.51 -1.68
N ASN A 55 -14.80 7.91 -1.49
CA ASN A 55 -16.05 8.65 -1.27
C ASN A 55 -16.00 9.48 0.03
N LEU A 56 -15.29 9.02 1.04
CA LEU A 56 -15.05 9.74 2.29
C LEU A 56 -14.04 10.90 2.14
N GLY A 57 -13.30 10.96 1.04
CA GLY A 57 -12.34 12.02 0.74
C GLY A 57 -10.90 11.70 1.14
N ALA A 58 -10.50 10.42 1.15
CA ALA A 58 -9.09 10.03 1.27
C ALA A 58 -8.30 10.55 0.05
N ASP A 59 -7.06 10.96 0.27
CA ASP A 59 -6.16 11.44 -0.78
C ASP A 59 -5.52 10.27 -1.54
N ALA A 60 -5.22 9.17 -0.82
CA ALA A 60 -4.69 7.94 -1.40
C ALA A 60 -5.08 6.72 -0.55
N CYS A 61 -4.81 5.52 -1.07
CA CYS A 61 -5.02 4.27 -0.35
C CYS A 61 -3.73 3.44 -0.23
N LEU A 62 -3.56 2.76 0.91
CA LEU A 62 -2.47 1.81 1.16
C LEU A 62 -3.03 0.38 1.10
N LEU A 63 -2.52 -0.41 0.18
CA LEU A 63 -3.02 -1.74 -0.15
C LEU A 63 -1.99 -2.81 0.20
N VAL A 64 -2.20 -3.52 1.30
CA VAL A 64 -1.34 -4.65 1.70
C VAL A 64 -1.50 -5.82 0.72
N THR A 65 -0.40 -6.53 0.45
CA THR A 65 -0.46 -7.80 -0.31
C THR A 65 -1.43 -8.79 0.36
N PRO A 66 -2.24 -9.53 -0.43
CA PRO A 66 -3.15 -10.53 0.12
C PRO A 66 -2.44 -11.51 1.06
N TYR A 67 -2.85 -11.51 2.30
CA TYR A 67 -2.30 -12.37 3.36
C TYR A 67 -3.07 -13.68 3.45
N TYR A 68 -2.47 -14.72 4.02
CA TYR A 68 -3.03 -16.05 4.23
C TYR A 68 -3.18 -16.90 2.95
N ASN A 69 -3.87 -16.42 1.91
CA ASN A 69 -4.14 -17.16 0.67
C ASN A 69 -2.94 -17.26 -0.29
N LYS A 70 -1.84 -16.53 -0.03
CA LYS A 70 -0.54 -16.64 -0.72
C LYS A 70 -0.66 -16.68 -2.26
N PRO A 71 -1.15 -15.62 -2.91
CA PRO A 71 -1.24 -15.58 -4.36
C PRO A 71 0.13 -15.71 -5.02
N THR A 72 0.15 -16.18 -6.28
CA THR A 72 1.32 -16.13 -7.14
C THR A 72 1.65 -14.68 -7.53
N GLN A 73 2.82 -14.43 -8.13
CA GLN A 73 3.18 -13.10 -8.63
C GLN A 73 2.15 -12.56 -9.64
N GLU A 74 1.66 -13.41 -10.53
CA GLU A 74 0.59 -13.02 -11.45
C GLU A 74 -0.72 -12.75 -10.71
N GLY A 75 -1.03 -13.53 -9.69
CA GLY A 75 -2.19 -13.29 -8.82
C GLY A 75 -2.10 -11.93 -8.11
N LEU A 76 -0.91 -11.54 -7.61
CA LEU A 76 -0.65 -10.22 -7.03
C LEU A 76 -0.87 -9.11 -8.07
N PHE A 77 -0.30 -9.27 -9.27
CA PHE A 77 -0.49 -8.32 -10.36
C PHE A 77 -1.97 -8.11 -10.70
N GLN A 78 -2.72 -9.19 -10.89
CA GLN A 78 -4.15 -9.11 -11.23
C GLN A 78 -5.00 -8.52 -10.09
N HIS A 79 -4.65 -8.82 -8.83
CA HIS A 79 -5.30 -8.26 -7.65
C HIS A 79 -5.20 -6.74 -7.62
N PHE A 80 -3.99 -6.18 -7.66
CA PHE A 80 -3.77 -4.74 -7.60
C PHE A 80 -4.24 -4.01 -8.85
N LYS A 81 -4.01 -4.59 -10.03
CA LYS A 81 -4.54 -4.07 -11.30
C LYS A 81 -6.06 -3.93 -11.24
N SER A 82 -6.75 -4.97 -10.77
CA SER A 82 -8.22 -4.93 -10.66
C SER A 82 -8.70 -3.83 -9.72
N ILE A 83 -8.01 -3.58 -8.61
CA ILE A 83 -8.36 -2.48 -7.70
C ILE A 83 -8.13 -1.13 -8.39
N ALA A 84 -7.00 -0.95 -9.06
CA ALA A 84 -6.65 0.29 -9.76
C ALA A 84 -7.64 0.63 -10.88
N GLU A 85 -8.01 -0.36 -11.70
CA GLU A 85 -8.98 -0.19 -12.80
C GLU A 85 -10.41 0.12 -12.31
N ASN A 86 -10.80 -0.37 -11.13
CA ASN A 86 -12.13 -0.15 -10.59
C ASN A 86 -12.26 1.11 -9.74
N VAL A 87 -11.15 1.66 -9.23
CA VAL A 87 -11.18 2.82 -8.33
C VAL A 87 -10.10 3.82 -8.71
N GLY A 88 -10.49 4.91 -9.34
CA GLY A 88 -9.58 5.99 -9.74
C GLY A 88 -9.20 6.87 -8.54
N ILE A 89 -8.33 6.36 -7.66
CA ILE A 89 -7.67 7.05 -6.56
C ILE A 89 -6.21 6.59 -6.53
N ASP A 90 -5.30 7.42 -6.07
CA ASP A 90 -3.90 7.05 -5.91
C ASP A 90 -3.73 5.92 -4.92
N GLN A 91 -2.91 4.93 -5.28
CA GLN A 91 -2.71 3.69 -4.55
C GLN A 91 -1.24 3.43 -4.28
N LEU A 92 -0.92 3.13 -3.04
CA LEU A 92 0.38 2.66 -2.60
C LEU A 92 0.29 1.16 -2.33
N LEU A 93 1.14 0.39 -2.98
CA LEU A 93 1.31 -1.03 -2.69
C LEU A 93 1.96 -1.20 -1.30
N TYR A 94 1.67 -2.29 -0.59
CA TYR A 94 2.34 -2.58 0.67
C TYR A 94 2.79 -4.04 0.73
N ASN A 95 4.11 -4.22 0.67
CA ASN A 95 4.78 -5.52 0.75
C ASN A 95 5.37 -5.73 2.14
N VAL A 96 4.86 -6.73 2.88
CA VAL A 96 5.28 -7.05 4.25
C VAL A 96 5.29 -8.57 4.47
N PRO A 97 6.23 -9.30 3.87
CA PRO A 97 6.22 -10.77 3.81
C PRO A 97 6.24 -11.44 5.19
N GLY A 98 6.84 -10.81 6.19
CA GLY A 98 6.83 -11.32 7.56
C GLY A 98 5.45 -11.42 8.20
N ARG A 99 4.45 -10.67 7.69
CA ARG A 99 3.07 -10.68 8.19
C ARG A 99 2.09 -11.37 7.23
N THR A 100 2.36 -11.30 5.93
CA THR A 100 1.44 -11.81 4.91
C THR A 100 1.78 -13.20 4.43
N ALA A 101 3.00 -13.66 4.68
CA ALA A 101 3.58 -14.89 4.14
C ALA A 101 3.61 -14.95 2.59
N VAL A 102 3.57 -13.79 1.94
CA VAL A 102 3.77 -13.61 0.50
C VAL A 102 4.70 -12.42 0.27
N ASN A 103 5.64 -12.57 -0.65
CA ASN A 103 6.58 -11.52 -1.03
C ASN A 103 6.33 -11.12 -2.49
N MET A 104 6.03 -9.85 -2.72
CA MET A 104 5.89 -9.30 -4.05
C MET A 104 7.28 -8.97 -4.60
N SER A 105 7.61 -9.53 -5.76
CA SER A 105 8.92 -9.30 -6.39
C SER A 105 9.04 -7.89 -6.97
N PRO A 106 10.28 -7.36 -7.10
CA PRO A 106 10.53 -6.11 -7.81
C PRO A 106 10.00 -6.11 -9.25
N ASP A 107 10.05 -7.23 -9.97
CA ASP A 107 9.49 -7.34 -11.33
C ASP A 107 7.96 -7.18 -11.34
N THR A 108 7.27 -7.75 -10.36
CA THR A 108 5.81 -7.57 -10.21
C THR A 108 5.47 -6.13 -9.86
N THR A 109 6.25 -5.51 -8.98
CA THR A 109 6.10 -4.09 -8.61
C THR A 109 6.32 -3.19 -9.83
N ALA A 110 7.36 -3.42 -10.61
CA ALA A 110 7.64 -2.63 -11.82
C ALA A 110 6.51 -2.71 -12.85
N ARG A 111 5.93 -3.90 -13.07
CA ARG A 111 4.74 -4.06 -13.93
C ARG A 111 3.52 -3.29 -13.41
N LEU A 112 3.34 -3.24 -12.09
CA LEU A 112 2.25 -2.47 -11.46
C LEU A 112 2.49 -0.97 -11.52
N ALA A 113 3.75 -0.53 -11.47
CA ALA A 113 4.14 0.87 -11.58
C ALA A 113 3.82 1.50 -12.94
N GLU A 114 3.54 0.69 -13.98
CA GLU A 114 3.07 1.16 -15.29
C GLU A 114 1.56 1.55 -15.28
N ILE A 115 0.87 1.37 -14.15
CA ILE A 115 -0.55 1.72 -14.01
C ILE A 115 -0.65 3.09 -13.34
N ASP A 116 -1.19 4.08 -14.05
CA ASP A 116 -1.16 5.51 -13.71
C ASP A 116 -1.49 5.85 -12.25
N ASN A 117 -2.46 5.16 -11.65
CA ASN A 117 -2.88 5.43 -10.28
C ASN A 117 -2.29 4.47 -9.23
N ILE A 118 -1.27 3.68 -9.60
CA ILE A 118 -0.41 2.98 -8.65
C ILE A 118 0.89 3.78 -8.53
N ILE A 119 0.94 4.65 -7.54
CA ILE A 119 1.94 5.72 -7.45
C ILE A 119 3.18 5.36 -6.62
N GLY A 120 3.22 4.18 -6.01
CA GLY A 120 4.36 3.79 -5.17
C GLY A 120 4.16 2.50 -4.40
N ILE A 121 5.20 2.16 -3.65
CA ILE A 121 5.22 1.01 -2.76
C ILE A 121 5.75 1.39 -1.38
N LYS A 122 5.14 0.84 -0.33
CA LYS A 122 5.72 0.69 1.00
C LYS A 122 6.32 -0.72 1.08
N ASP A 123 7.64 -0.82 1.08
CA ASP A 123 8.35 -2.09 1.28
C ASP A 123 8.78 -2.24 2.76
N ALA A 124 8.46 -3.37 3.35
CA ALA A 124 8.83 -3.73 4.72
C ALA A 124 9.50 -5.12 4.76
N THR A 125 10.29 -5.42 3.74
CA THR A 125 11.13 -6.64 3.72
C THR A 125 12.35 -6.52 4.64
N GLY A 126 12.87 -5.30 4.84
CA GLY A 126 14.15 -5.05 5.49
C GLY A 126 15.36 -5.47 4.63
N ASP A 127 15.15 -5.86 3.38
CA ASP A 127 16.20 -6.29 2.46
C ASP A 127 16.64 -5.13 1.54
N LEU A 128 17.86 -4.64 1.75
CA LEU A 128 18.42 -3.55 0.97
C LEU A 128 18.74 -3.91 -0.50
N LEU A 129 18.72 -5.16 -0.88
CA LEU A 129 18.82 -5.55 -2.29
C LEU A 129 17.51 -5.24 -3.03
N VAL A 130 16.38 -5.38 -2.35
CA VAL A 130 15.06 -5.09 -2.92
C VAL A 130 14.95 -3.62 -3.33
N ILE A 131 15.39 -2.67 -2.48
CA ILE A 131 15.33 -1.24 -2.85
C ILE A 131 16.17 -0.93 -4.07
N LYS A 132 17.35 -1.52 -4.20
CA LYS A 132 18.21 -1.31 -5.38
C LYS A 132 17.53 -1.79 -6.67
N GLU A 133 16.93 -2.97 -6.63
CA GLU A 133 16.17 -3.48 -7.77
C GLU A 133 14.93 -2.62 -8.09
N LEU A 134 14.24 -2.11 -7.08
CA LEU A 134 13.09 -1.20 -7.29
C LEU A 134 13.53 0.12 -7.93
N VAL A 135 14.64 0.71 -7.50
CA VAL A 135 15.20 1.93 -8.11
C VAL A 135 15.58 1.71 -9.57
N GLU A 136 16.11 0.53 -9.91
CA GLU A 136 16.50 0.20 -11.29
C GLU A 136 15.31 -0.09 -12.22
N LYS A 137 14.20 -0.64 -11.67
CA LYS A 137 13.11 -1.20 -12.47
C LYS A 137 11.86 -0.33 -12.54
N CYS A 138 11.61 0.50 -11.52
CA CYS A 138 10.43 1.33 -11.47
C CYS A 138 10.67 2.71 -12.12
N PRO A 139 9.61 3.38 -12.60
CA PRO A 139 9.71 4.77 -13.06
C PRO A 139 10.29 5.71 -12.00
N GLU A 140 10.97 6.78 -12.44
CA GLU A 140 11.66 7.73 -11.54
C GLU A 140 10.72 8.44 -10.56
N ASP A 141 9.47 8.63 -10.94
CA ASP A 141 8.42 9.27 -10.13
C ASP A 141 7.64 8.28 -9.24
N PHE A 142 7.95 6.99 -9.31
CA PHE A 142 7.31 5.97 -8.48
C PHE A 142 7.84 6.04 -7.05
N LEU A 143 6.96 6.25 -6.06
CA LEU A 143 7.33 6.46 -4.67
C LEU A 143 7.82 5.17 -3.99
N LEU A 144 9.05 5.17 -3.53
CA LEU A 144 9.66 4.08 -2.78
C LEU A 144 9.70 4.45 -1.29
N LEU A 145 8.84 3.82 -0.49
CA LEU A 145 8.71 4.08 0.95
C LEU A 145 9.11 2.84 1.75
N THR A 146 9.83 3.03 2.85
CA THR A 146 10.10 1.93 3.78
C THR A 146 9.01 1.77 4.82
N GLY A 147 8.75 0.53 5.22
CA GLY A 147 7.94 0.18 6.38
C GLY A 147 8.75 -0.52 7.48
N ASP A 148 10.09 -0.57 7.34
CA ASP A 148 11.00 -1.18 8.31
C ASP A 148 11.90 -0.11 8.93
N ASP A 149 11.74 0.15 10.23
CA ASP A 149 12.48 1.20 10.94
C ASP A 149 13.96 0.87 11.11
N ALA A 150 14.29 -0.42 11.22
CA ALA A 150 15.68 -0.84 11.47
C ALA A 150 16.59 -0.52 10.27
N THR A 151 16.08 -0.58 9.05
CA THR A 151 16.83 -0.33 7.81
C THR A 151 16.49 1.01 7.16
N ALA A 152 15.67 1.86 7.80
CA ALA A 152 15.11 3.07 7.19
C ALA A 152 16.18 4.03 6.65
N VAL A 153 17.26 4.26 7.38
CA VAL A 153 18.33 5.17 6.95
C VAL A 153 19.05 4.62 5.72
N ASP A 154 19.40 3.35 5.73
CA ASP A 154 20.07 2.69 4.60
C ASP A 154 19.17 2.61 3.37
N PHE A 155 17.86 2.42 3.59
CA PHE A 155 16.85 2.47 2.53
C PHE A 155 16.80 3.85 1.85
N LEU A 156 16.79 4.93 2.63
CA LEU A 156 16.81 6.30 2.09
C LEU A 156 18.11 6.61 1.34
N ILE A 157 19.27 6.20 1.87
CA ILE A 157 20.57 6.37 1.19
C ILE A 157 20.61 5.58 -0.13
N SER A 158 19.91 4.46 -0.22
CA SER A 158 19.84 3.62 -1.41
C SER A 158 18.86 4.11 -2.49
N GLY A 159 18.22 5.27 -2.31
CA GLY A 159 17.30 5.88 -3.27
C GLY A 159 15.83 5.85 -2.87
N GLY A 160 15.51 5.51 -1.62
CA GLY A 160 14.15 5.62 -1.09
C GLY A 160 13.72 7.08 -0.85
N HIS A 161 12.42 7.32 -0.88
CA HIS A 161 11.83 8.66 -0.78
C HIS A 161 11.31 9.01 0.62
N GLY A 162 11.08 8.01 1.48
CA GLY A 162 10.53 8.22 2.80
C GLY A 162 10.15 6.93 3.52
N GLY A 163 9.39 7.05 4.60
CA GLY A 163 8.95 5.88 5.38
C GLY A 163 7.59 6.08 6.03
N ILE A 164 6.91 4.98 6.28
CA ILE A 164 5.67 4.90 7.06
C ILE A 164 5.94 4.00 8.27
N SER A 165 6.35 4.63 9.35
CA SER A 165 6.67 4.00 10.63
C SER A 165 5.44 3.81 11.52
N VAL A 166 5.54 2.93 12.51
CA VAL A 166 4.53 2.67 13.55
C VAL A 166 5.12 2.72 14.94
#